data_b1f9496edf515ed0de5c9f72f0ccddd2
#
_entry.id   b1f9496edf515ed0de5c9f72f0ccddd2
#
_cell.length_a   1.000
_cell.length_b   1.000
_cell.length_c   1.000
_cell.angle_alpha   90.00
_cell.angle_beta   90.00
_cell.angle_gamma   90.00
#
_symmetry.space_group_name_H-M   'P 1'
#
loop_
_entity.id
_entity.type
_entity.pdbx_description
1 polymer ?
#
loop_
_entity_poly.entity_id
_entity_poly.type
_entity_poly.pdbx_seq_one_letter_code
_entity_poly.pdbx_strand_id
1 'polypeptide(L)'
;MASNAGTNSLKGLKSFAGVERFLAEVAGDARRAGYVLLGDEAFLFEMCRRGVLAALVPDDLKDFCLHDLDLGQTSIFEALDLAQTPSLMSPFQVLFLRNVKTLYGRGQKKDEFKAIDEYFRRPNPQALLIFVADHIALPQDLRRMEMTDKERAERIRETLGDACGMVELQRVSEEDAVKWVVREAAEKGVTVSEDAARELVDSLSAEMLLVASELEKLLLYAGAMGTERVEVTDVETMVSAAKQRSLYELTDAISLKDAPRALALLDGLLNASEGGEDAAIGHVFSLAKTFRQMLVLNEKQVKDQRAMWGVLWPGFRVAPFAADQLIAQARRYRDRGELTRGLRMIAKADLELRSSPADKKLVLERLVMRLAGKVREAELVEG
;
A
#
# COMPACT_ATOMS: atom_id res chain seq x y z
N MET A 1 -4.95 32.07 -3.33
CA MET A 1 -3.60 31.65 -3.69
C MET A 1 -3.41 30.26 -3.09
N ALA A 2 -3.79 29.21 -3.81
CA ALA A 2 -3.61 27.83 -3.35
C ALA A 2 -2.12 27.51 -3.39
N SER A 3 -1.62 27.11 -2.25
CA SER A 3 -0.21 26.89 -1.91
C SER A 3 0.43 25.84 -2.83
N ASN A 4 1.49 26.22 -3.51
CA ASN A 4 2.48 25.37 -4.21
C ASN A 4 3.28 24.46 -3.25
N ALA A 5 2.79 24.24 -2.03
CA ALA A 5 3.53 23.60 -0.94
C ALA A 5 3.79 22.08 -1.16
N GLY A 6 3.00 21.41 -2.00
CA GLY A 6 3.14 19.96 -2.16
C GLY A 6 4.12 19.49 -3.25
N THR A 7 4.69 20.39 -4.06
CA THR A 7 5.55 20.01 -5.19
C THR A 7 7.04 20.18 -4.95
N ASN A 8 7.45 20.94 -3.94
CA ASN A 8 8.87 21.16 -3.65
C ASN A 8 9.54 19.94 -3.01
N SER A 9 8.83 19.18 -2.19
CA SER A 9 9.34 17.97 -1.55
C SER A 9 9.70 16.85 -2.55
N LEU A 10 9.12 16.90 -3.76
CA LEU A 10 9.28 15.87 -4.79
C LEU A 10 10.46 16.12 -5.73
N LYS A 11 10.92 17.37 -5.90
CA LYS A 11 11.91 17.75 -6.91
C LYS A 11 13.18 16.88 -6.87
N GLY A 12 13.49 16.26 -8.01
CA GLY A 12 14.70 15.49 -8.21
C GLY A 12 14.74 14.13 -7.49
N LEU A 13 13.61 13.66 -6.94
CA LEU A 13 13.44 12.30 -6.45
C LEU A 13 12.96 11.42 -7.61
N LYS A 14 13.76 10.41 -7.97
CA LYS A 14 13.50 9.57 -9.16
C LYS A 14 12.16 8.84 -9.07
N SER A 15 11.84 8.30 -7.91
CA SER A 15 10.59 7.57 -7.68
C SER A 15 9.34 8.46 -7.81
N PHE A 16 9.49 9.77 -7.70
CA PHE A 16 8.39 10.74 -7.76
C PHE A 16 8.31 11.52 -9.08
N ALA A 17 9.29 11.35 -9.96
CA ALA A 17 9.42 12.15 -11.18
C ALA A 17 8.17 12.07 -12.11
N GLY A 18 7.53 10.90 -12.18
CA GLY A 18 6.29 10.73 -12.93
C GLY A 18 5.13 11.54 -12.34
N VAL A 19 4.98 11.50 -11.02
CA VAL A 19 3.96 12.24 -10.28
C VAL A 19 4.21 13.74 -10.36
N GLU A 20 5.47 14.20 -10.17
CA GLU A 20 5.85 15.60 -10.28
C GLU A 20 5.46 16.19 -11.65
N ARG A 21 5.80 15.47 -12.74
CA ARG A 21 5.43 15.87 -14.10
C ARG A 21 3.92 15.93 -14.29
N PHE A 22 3.21 14.90 -13.86
CA PHE A 22 1.76 14.83 -13.93
C PHE A 22 1.10 16.02 -13.22
N LEU A 23 1.51 16.31 -11.99
CA LEU A 23 0.94 17.42 -11.22
C LEU A 23 1.22 18.78 -11.88
N ALA A 24 2.41 18.95 -12.45
CA ALA A 24 2.74 20.16 -13.21
C ALA A 24 1.89 20.30 -14.47
N GLU A 25 1.65 19.22 -15.23
CA GLU A 25 0.77 19.21 -16.40
C GLU A 25 -0.68 19.53 -16.03
N VAL A 26 -1.20 18.92 -14.95
CA VAL A 26 -2.59 19.12 -14.48
C VAL A 26 -2.84 20.56 -14.02
N ALA A 27 -1.87 21.16 -13.35
CA ALA A 27 -1.98 22.53 -12.85
C ALA A 27 -1.76 23.61 -13.95
N GLY A 28 -1.15 23.23 -15.07
CA GLY A 28 -0.79 24.13 -16.16
C GLY A 28 -1.69 24.03 -17.40
N ASP A 29 -1.30 24.76 -18.44
CA ASP A 29 -2.00 24.80 -19.74
C ASP A 29 -1.75 23.55 -20.60
N ALA A 30 -0.75 22.74 -20.24
CA ALA A 30 -0.36 21.52 -20.96
C ALA A 30 -1.19 20.29 -20.57
N ARG A 31 -2.27 20.47 -19.81
CA ARG A 31 -3.14 19.40 -19.34
C ARG A 31 -3.78 18.63 -20.52
N ARG A 32 -3.68 17.31 -20.44
CA ARG A 32 -4.32 16.41 -21.41
C ARG A 32 -5.78 16.15 -20.99
N ALA A 33 -6.59 15.70 -21.96
CA ALA A 33 -7.97 15.28 -21.68
C ALA A 33 -8.07 13.99 -20.86
N GLY A 34 -7.01 13.17 -20.85
CA GLY A 34 -6.97 11.95 -20.08
C GLY A 34 -5.59 11.53 -19.65
N TYR A 35 -5.54 10.78 -18.52
CA TYR A 35 -4.33 10.14 -17.98
C TYR A 35 -4.62 8.73 -17.55
N VAL A 36 -3.58 7.90 -17.55
CA VAL A 36 -3.59 6.57 -16.96
C VAL A 36 -2.60 6.57 -15.80
N LEU A 37 -3.08 6.32 -14.58
CA LEU A 37 -2.27 6.05 -13.42
C LEU A 37 -2.00 4.55 -13.38
N LEU A 38 -0.78 4.15 -13.73
CA LEU A 38 -0.37 2.77 -13.89
C LEU A 38 0.53 2.35 -12.72
N GLY A 39 0.09 1.42 -11.91
CA GLY A 39 0.86 0.88 -10.78
C GLY A 39 0.06 0.76 -9.49
N ASP A 40 0.56 -0.06 -8.58
CA ASP A 40 -0.06 -0.41 -7.30
C ASP A 40 0.48 0.38 -6.10
N GLU A 41 1.29 1.43 -6.33
CA GLU A 41 1.81 2.27 -5.24
C GLU A 41 0.74 3.27 -4.77
N ALA A 42 0.01 2.88 -3.75
CA ALA A 42 -1.15 3.62 -3.24
C ALA A 42 -0.79 5.03 -2.74
N PHE A 43 0.41 5.22 -2.20
CA PHE A 43 0.85 6.55 -1.75
C PHE A 43 0.97 7.54 -2.93
N LEU A 44 1.57 7.11 -4.03
CA LEU A 44 1.69 7.94 -5.23
C LEU A 44 0.32 8.21 -5.88
N PHE A 45 -0.58 7.23 -5.84
CA PHE A 45 -1.96 7.42 -6.28
C PHE A 45 -2.66 8.51 -5.45
N GLU A 46 -2.56 8.46 -4.12
CA GLU A 46 -3.16 9.47 -3.25
C GLU A 46 -2.54 10.87 -3.45
N MET A 47 -1.26 10.94 -3.77
CA MET A 47 -0.61 12.21 -4.14
C MET A 47 -1.18 12.76 -5.45
N CYS A 48 -1.30 11.93 -6.49
CA CYS A 48 -1.92 12.30 -7.76
C CYS A 48 -3.36 12.79 -7.53
N ARG A 49 -4.16 12.02 -6.79
CA ARG A 49 -5.55 12.34 -6.48
C ARG A 49 -5.67 13.69 -5.76
N ARG A 50 -4.92 13.89 -4.67
CA ARG A 50 -4.92 15.16 -3.93
C ARG A 50 -4.51 16.33 -4.79
N GLY A 51 -3.48 16.17 -5.62
CA GLY A 51 -3.02 17.23 -6.50
C GLY A 51 -4.06 17.62 -7.57
N VAL A 52 -4.74 16.64 -8.17
CA VAL A 52 -5.84 16.87 -9.12
C VAL A 52 -7.00 17.60 -8.43
N LEU A 53 -7.41 17.16 -7.25
CA LEU A 53 -8.49 17.80 -6.49
C LEU A 53 -8.14 19.24 -6.13
N ALA A 54 -6.94 19.48 -5.62
CA ALA A 54 -6.50 20.82 -5.26
C ALA A 54 -6.40 21.78 -6.47
N ALA A 55 -6.07 21.26 -7.66
CA ALA A 55 -5.92 22.09 -8.87
C ALA A 55 -7.23 22.35 -9.59
N LEU A 56 -8.19 21.41 -9.60
CA LEU A 56 -9.32 21.41 -10.52
C LEU A 56 -10.68 21.35 -9.85
N VAL A 57 -10.76 20.95 -8.58
CA VAL A 57 -12.03 20.68 -7.89
C VAL A 57 -12.21 21.64 -6.73
N PRO A 58 -13.08 22.66 -6.86
CA PRO A 58 -13.44 23.53 -5.75
C PRO A 58 -14.12 22.72 -4.64
N ASP A 59 -13.78 22.97 -3.38
CA ASP A 59 -14.29 22.20 -2.23
C ASP A 59 -15.81 22.25 -2.11
N ASP A 60 -16.42 23.39 -2.42
CA ASP A 60 -17.85 23.65 -2.40
C ASP A 60 -18.63 23.00 -3.57
N LEU A 61 -17.92 22.59 -4.64
CA LEU A 61 -18.52 21.98 -5.83
C LEU A 61 -18.13 20.50 -6.00
N LYS A 62 -17.42 19.92 -5.04
CA LYS A 62 -16.87 18.58 -5.13
C LYS A 62 -17.90 17.52 -5.51
N ASP A 63 -19.08 17.56 -4.92
CA ASP A 63 -20.15 16.59 -5.19
C ASP A 63 -20.73 16.71 -6.62
N PHE A 64 -20.50 17.81 -7.31
CA PHE A 64 -21.00 18.07 -8.66
C PHE A 64 -19.95 17.87 -9.76
N CYS A 65 -18.66 17.86 -9.40
CA CYS A 65 -17.59 17.85 -10.40
C CYS A 65 -16.59 16.70 -10.22
N LEU A 66 -16.68 15.96 -9.12
CA LEU A 66 -15.84 14.79 -8.89
C LEU A 66 -16.67 13.51 -9.02
N HIS A 67 -16.30 12.67 -9.97
CA HIS A 67 -16.95 11.39 -10.22
C HIS A 67 -15.93 10.27 -10.02
N ASP A 68 -16.22 9.34 -9.12
CA ASP A 68 -15.40 8.16 -8.83
C ASP A 68 -16.16 6.91 -9.28
N LEU A 69 -15.87 6.44 -10.49
CA LEU A 69 -16.64 5.41 -11.20
C LEU A 69 -15.88 4.08 -11.20
N ASP A 70 -16.56 3.01 -10.80
CA ASP A 70 -16.04 1.64 -10.90
C ASP A 70 -16.52 0.98 -12.20
N LEU A 71 -15.59 0.70 -13.12
CA LEU A 71 -15.90 0.04 -14.41
C LEU A 71 -16.39 -1.41 -14.27
N GLY A 72 -16.41 -1.96 -13.07
CA GLY A 72 -17.10 -3.21 -12.76
C GLY A 72 -18.61 -3.05 -12.55
N GLN A 73 -19.08 -1.81 -12.29
CA GLN A 73 -20.48 -1.48 -12.03
C GLN A 73 -21.06 -0.52 -13.09
N THR A 74 -20.25 0.41 -13.59
CA THR A 74 -20.61 1.41 -14.60
C THR A 74 -19.92 1.06 -15.90
N SER A 75 -20.63 1.10 -17.00
CA SER A 75 -20.04 0.84 -18.32
C SER A 75 -19.14 2.02 -18.73
N ILE A 76 -18.12 1.72 -19.57
CA ILE A 76 -17.26 2.80 -20.12
C ILE A 76 -18.08 3.79 -20.96
N PHE A 77 -19.15 3.35 -21.63
CA PHE A 77 -20.02 4.20 -22.43
C PHE A 77 -20.71 5.25 -21.55
N GLU A 78 -21.27 4.82 -20.40
CA GLU A 78 -21.89 5.74 -19.43
C GLU A 78 -20.88 6.74 -18.86
N ALA A 79 -19.65 6.28 -18.58
CA ALA A 79 -18.58 7.16 -18.11
C ALA A 79 -18.18 8.22 -19.15
N LEU A 80 -18.10 7.82 -20.43
CA LEU A 80 -17.79 8.73 -21.53
C LEU A 80 -18.95 9.70 -21.83
N ASP A 81 -20.20 9.25 -21.75
CA ASP A 81 -21.38 10.10 -21.88
C ASP A 81 -21.43 11.16 -20.77
N LEU A 82 -21.12 10.75 -19.53
CA LEU A 82 -20.99 11.69 -18.39
C LEU A 82 -19.89 12.72 -18.67
N ALA A 83 -18.72 12.28 -19.11
CA ALA A 83 -17.61 13.16 -19.42
C ALA A 83 -17.91 14.14 -20.57
N GLN A 84 -18.69 13.69 -21.58
CA GLN A 84 -19.09 14.51 -22.72
C GLN A 84 -20.18 15.53 -22.35
N THR A 85 -20.97 15.24 -21.33
CA THR A 85 -22.08 16.11 -20.89
C THR A 85 -21.55 17.29 -20.07
N PRO A 86 -21.75 18.54 -20.49
CA PRO A 86 -21.31 19.69 -19.69
C PRO A 86 -22.04 19.74 -18.33
N SER A 87 -21.28 19.96 -17.25
CA SER A 87 -21.89 20.18 -15.95
C SER A 87 -22.58 21.56 -15.92
N LEU A 88 -23.80 21.60 -15.40
CA LEU A 88 -24.52 22.86 -15.17
C LEU A 88 -24.07 23.57 -13.90
N MET A 89 -23.48 22.84 -12.97
CA MET A 89 -23.13 23.32 -11.62
C MET A 89 -21.65 23.60 -11.44
N SER A 90 -20.79 23.06 -12.33
CA SER A 90 -19.35 23.18 -12.23
C SER A 90 -18.72 23.54 -13.59
N PRO A 91 -17.70 24.41 -13.61
CA PRO A 91 -16.99 24.75 -14.85
C PRO A 91 -16.08 23.63 -15.36
N PHE A 92 -15.82 22.60 -14.52
CA PHE A 92 -14.92 21.50 -14.85
C PHE A 92 -15.33 20.21 -14.13
N GLN A 93 -15.09 19.06 -14.76
CA GLN A 93 -15.37 17.74 -14.21
C GLN A 93 -14.11 16.88 -14.17
N VAL A 94 -13.96 16.09 -13.11
CA VAL A 94 -12.90 15.09 -12.97
C VAL A 94 -13.53 13.72 -12.75
N LEU A 95 -13.19 12.77 -13.61
CA LEU A 95 -13.69 11.40 -13.55
C LEU A 95 -12.54 10.44 -13.26
N PHE A 96 -12.53 9.82 -12.08
CA PHE A 96 -11.65 8.68 -11.78
C PHE A 96 -12.34 7.39 -12.19
N LEU A 97 -11.73 6.68 -13.14
CA LEU A 97 -12.24 5.41 -13.67
C LEU A 97 -11.43 4.26 -13.05
N ARG A 98 -11.99 3.64 -12.03
CA ARG A 98 -11.35 2.53 -11.30
C ARG A 98 -11.68 1.19 -11.95
N ASN A 99 -10.94 0.15 -11.56
CA ASN A 99 -11.15 -1.21 -12.02
C ASN A 99 -10.97 -1.38 -13.53
N VAL A 100 -9.99 -0.66 -14.09
CA VAL A 100 -9.63 -0.65 -15.54
C VAL A 100 -9.38 -2.05 -16.07
N LYS A 101 -9.01 -3.03 -15.22
CA LYS A 101 -8.85 -4.45 -15.61
C LYS A 101 -10.08 -5.04 -16.31
N THR A 102 -11.27 -4.49 -16.09
CA THR A 102 -12.52 -4.95 -16.74
C THR A 102 -12.53 -4.71 -18.24
N LEU A 103 -11.84 -3.67 -18.73
CA LEU A 103 -11.65 -3.39 -20.16
C LEU A 103 -10.77 -4.45 -20.84
N TYR A 104 -9.97 -5.19 -20.06
CA TYR A 104 -9.05 -6.23 -20.54
C TYR A 104 -9.53 -7.65 -20.19
N GLY A 105 -10.77 -7.80 -19.73
CA GLY A 105 -11.40 -9.07 -19.40
C GLY A 105 -11.66 -9.96 -20.62
N ARG A 106 -12.27 -11.13 -20.37
CA ARG A 106 -12.64 -12.07 -21.44
C ARG A 106 -13.70 -11.46 -22.36
N GLY A 107 -13.52 -11.62 -23.66
CA GLY A 107 -14.41 -11.10 -24.71
C GLY A 107 -13.74 -10.07 -25.60
N GLN A 108 -14.41 -9.73 -26.72
CA GLN A 108 -13.93 -8.66 -27.60
C GLN A 108 -14.43 -7.32 -27.09
N LYS A 109 -13.53 -6.52 -26.57
CA LYS A 109 -13.76 -5.16 -26.06
C LYS A 109 -13.49 -4.08 -27.14
N LYS A 110 -13.74 -4.42 -28.42
CA LYS A 110 -13.44 -3.51 -29.53
C LYS A 110 -14.31 -2.26 -29.52
N ASP A 111 -15.58 -2.41 -29.14
CA ASP A 111 -16.51 -1.28 -29.14
C ASP A 111 -16.19 -0.31 -27.99
N GLU A 112 -15.76 -0.82 -26.83
CA GLU A 112 -15.34 -0.02 -25.70
C GLU A 112 -14.09 0.82 -26.05
N PHE A 113 -13.05 0.21 -26.64
CA PHE A 113 -11.86 0.95 -27.07
C PHE A 113 -12.15 1.91 -28.21
N LYS A 114 -13.04 1.54 -29.13
CA LYS A 114 -13.49 2.44 -30.20
C LYS A 114 -14.20 3.68 -29.63
N ALA A 115 -15.05 3.51 -28.62
CA ALA A 115 -15.71 4.62 -27.97
C ALA A 115 -14.72 5.54 -27.25
N ILE A 116 -13.70 4.97 -26.58
CA ILE A 116 -12.61 5.72 -25.96
C ILE A 116 -11.86 6.54 -27.02
N ASP A 117 -11.47 5.91 -28.14
CA ASP A 117 -10.79 6.61 -29.23
C ASP A 117 -11.64 7.75 -29.84
N GLU A 118 -12.95 7.49 -30.02
CA GLU A 118 -13.89 8.51 -30.53
C GLU A 118 -14.01 9.69 -29.57
N TYR A 119 -14.07 9.44 -28.26
CA TYR A 119 -14.06 10.49 -27.23
C TYR A 119 -12.79 11.33 -27.31
N PHE A 120 -11.62 10.71 -27.36
CA PHE A 120 -10.34 11.45 -27.35
C PHE A 120 -10.02 12.17 -28.65
N ARG A 121 -10.72 11.87 -29.73
CA ARG A 121 -10.65 12.70 -30.97
C ARG A 121 -11.32 14.05 -30.81
N ARG A 122 -12.33 14.16 -29.96
CA ARG A 122 -13.06 15.41 -29.66
C ARG A 122 -13.44 15.44 -28.17
N PRO A 123 -12.45 15.51 -27.30
CA PRO A 123 -12.72 15.46 -25.88
C PRO A 123 -13.42 16.74 -25.41
N ASN A 124 -14.25 16.60 -24.37
CA ASN A 124 -14.79 17.77 -23.69
C ASN A 124 -13.64 18.52 -22.98
N PRO A 125 -13.37 19.78 -23.32
CA PRO A 125 -12.28 20.55 -22.69
C PRO A 125 -12.52 20.86 -21.20
N GLN A 126 -13.74 20.65 -20.74
CA GLN A 126 -14.15 20.85 -19.34
C GLN A 126 -14.19 19.54 -18.55
N ALA A 127 -13.64 18.46 -19.08
CA ALA A 127 -13.58 17.17 -18.39
C ALA A 127 -12.17 16.61 -18.43
N LEU A 128 -11.78 15.95 -17.31
CA LEU A 128 -10.55 15.18 -17.19
C LEU A 128 -10.87 13.75 -16.83
N LEU A 129 -10.42 12.80 -17.64
CA LEU A 129 -10.55 11.36 -17.37
C LEU A 129 -9.25 10.81 -16.82
N ILE A 130 -9.34 10.06 -15.71
CA ILE A 130 -8.19 9.41 -15.07
C ILE A 130 -8.49 7.93 -14.93
N PHE A 131 -7.85 7.12 -15.76
CA PHE A 131 -7.93 5.65 -15.68
C PHE A 131 -6.97 5.15 -14.60
N VAL A 132 -7.49 4.36 -13.66
CA VAL A 132 -6.70 3.83 -12.53
C VAL A 132 -6.42 2.35 -12.77
N ALA A 133 -5.17 2.03 -13.09
CA ALA A 133 -4.68 0.67 -13.35
C ALA A 133 -3.82 0.15 -12.20
N ASP A 134 -4.42 0.06 -11.01
CA ASP A 134 -3.84 -0.35 -9.73
C ASP A 134 -3.64 -1.87 -9.58
N HIS A 135 -4.11 -2.65 -10.55
CA HIS A 135 -3.98 -4.12 -10.56
C HIS A 135 -2.66 -4.62 -11.14
N ILE A 136 -1.74 -3.73 -11.44
CA ILE A 136 -0.42 -4.01 -12.02
C ILE A 136 0.65 -3.58 -11.03
N ALA A 137 1.46 -4.53 -10.57
CA ALA A 137 2.57 -4.22 -9.69
C ALA A 137 3.76 -3.66 -10.49
N LEU A 138 4.15 -2.42 -10.18
CA LEU A 138 5.36 -1.80 -10.73
C LEU A 138 6.46 -1.80 -9.66
N PRO A 139 7.40 -2.79 -9.69
CA PRO A 139 8.51 -2.83 -8.76
C PRO A 139 9.48 -1.68 -9.01
N GLN A 140 10.30 -1.36 -8.01
CA GLN A 140 11.35 -0.35 -8.10
C GLN A 140 12.34 -0.61 -9.26
N ASP A 141 12.67 -1.87 -9.52
CA ASP A 141 13.46 -2.30 -10.69
C ASP A 141 12.53 -3.02 -11.68
N LEU A 142 12.18 -2.36 -12.78
CA LEU A 142 11.31 -2.91 -13.83
C LEU A 142 11.84 -4.20 -14.47
N ARG A 143 13.14 -4.49 -14.36
CA ARG A 143 13.72 -5.77 -14.83
C ARG A 143 13.19 -6.95 -14.02
N ARG A 144 12.73 -6.71 -12.80
CA ARG A 144 12.17 -7.71 -11.88
C ARG A 144 10.64 -7.79 -11.92
N MET A 145 10.04 -7.04 -12.82
CA MET A 145 8.59 -7.07 -13.02
C MET A 145 8.16 -8.46 -13.52
N GLU A 146 7.09 -9.00 -12.95
CA GLU A 146 6.52 -10.26 -13.40
C GLU A 146 6.06 -10.17 -14.86
N MET A 147 6.27 -11.26 -15.62
CA MET A 147 5.93 -11.29 -17.05
C MET A 147 4.46 -10.93 -17.31
N THR A 148 3.55 -11.44 -16.47
CA THR A 148 2.11 -11.17 -16.57
C THR A 148 1.78 -9.68 -16.38
N ASP A 149 2.43 -9.01 -15.46
CA ASP A 149 2.22 -7.59 -15.22
C ASP A 149 2.87 -6.73 -16.31
N LYS A 150 4.02 -7.17 -16.82
CA LYS A 150 4.67 -6.54 -17.97
C LYS A 150 3.78 -6.58 -19.21
N GLU A 151 3.21 -7.73 -19.55
CA GLU A 151 2.29 -7.89 -20.67
C GLU A 151 1.01 -7.05 -20.50
N ARG A 152 0.47 -6.99 -19.27
CA ARG A 152 -0.70 -6.15 -18.98
C ARG A 152 -0.38 -4.66 -19.12
N ALA A 153 0.75 -4.22 -18.58
CA ALA A 153 1.19 -2.83 -18.67
C ALA A 153 1.41 -2.42 -20.13
N GLU A 154 2.06 -3.29 -20.93
CA GLU A 154 2.29 -3.04 -22.36
C GLU A 154 0.96 -2.90 -23.11
N ARG A 155 0.02 -3.80 -22.86
CA ARG A 155 -1.31 -3.76 -23.46
C ARG A 155 -2.07 -2.46 -23.13
N ILE A 156 -1.94 -1.95 -21.90
CA ILE A 156 -2.51 -0.66 -21.52
C ILE A 156 -1.83 0.48 -22.28
N ARG A 157 -0.50 0.44 -22.40
CA ARG A 157 0.26 1.46 -23.18
C ARG A 157 -0.14 1.46 -24.64
N GLU A 158 -0.29 0.29 -25.25
CA GLU A 158 -0.71 0.14 -26.66
C GLU A 158 -2.14 0.64 -26.91
N THR A 159 -3.05 0.49 -25.94
CA THR A 159 -4.47 0.82 -26.15
C THR A 159 -4.85 2.23 -25.68
N LEU A 160 -4.21 2.76 -24.66
CA LEU A 160 -4.54 4.06 -24.06
C LEU A 160 -3.39 5.08 -24.17
N GLY A 161 -2.17 4.64 -24.47
CA GLY A 161 -0.99 5.49 -24.43
C GLY A 161 -0.97 6.62 -25.47
N ASP A 162 -1.59 6.41 -26.63
CA ASP A 162 -1.68 7.44 -27.67
C ASP A 162 -2.70 8.53 -27.30
N ALA A 163 -3.78 8.14 -26.60
CA ALA A 163 -4.87 9.04 -26.23
C ALA A 163 -4.63 9.73 -24.87
N CYS A 164 -3.95 9.07 -23.95
CA CYS A 164 -3.79 9.48 -22.56
C CYS A 164 -2.32 9.71 -22.17
N GLY A 165 -2.08 10.61 -21.23
CA GLY A 165 -0.79 10.72 -20.55
C GLY A 165 -0.56 9.51 -19.63
N MET A 166 0.61 8.86 -19.76
CA MET A 166 0.97 7.73 -18.90
C MET A 166 1.74 8.20 -17.66
N VAL A 167 1.26 7.82 -16.48
CA VAL A 167 1.89 8.13 -15.19
C VAL A 167 2.19 6.82 -14.48
N GLU A 168 3.46 6.46 -14.41
CA GLU A 168 3.89 5.23 -13.77
C GLU A 168 4.04 5.44 -12.26
N LEU A 169 3.27 4.71 -11.48
CA LEU A 169 3.30 4.72 -10.02
C LEU A 169 4.16 3.55 -9.53
N GLN A 170 5.47 3.70 -9.75
CA GLN A 170 6.47 2.73 -9.29
C GLN A 170 6.63 2.77 -7.78
N ARG A 171 6.98 1.63 -7.19
CA ARG A 171 7.35 1.58 -5.78
C ARG A 171 8.47 2.53 -5.45
N VAL A 172 8.28 3.32 -4.40
CA VAL A 172 9.24 4.30 -3.92
C VAL A 172 10.48 3.59 -3.37
N SER A 173 11.66 4.08 -3.73
CA SER A 173 12.91 3.56 -3.17
C SER A 173 13.12 4.02 -1.73
N GLU A 174 13.80 3.21 -0.91
CA GLU A 174 14.15 3.59 0.47
C GLU A 174 14.91 4.91 0.52
N GLU A 175 15.85 5.11 -0.40
CA GLU A 175 16.62 6.35 -0.51
C GLU A 175 15.73 7.57 -0.79
N ASP A 176 14.79 7.45 -1.75
CA ASP A 176 13.86 8.54 -2.06
C ASP A 176 12.83 8.74 -0.95
N ALA A 177 12.42 7.67 -0.24
CA ALA A 177 11.53 7.75 0.91
C ALA A 177 12.17 8.55 2.05
N VAL A 178 13.44 8.28 2.38
CA VAL A 178 14.19 9.04 3.41
C VAL A 178 14.29 10.51 3.03
N LYS A 179 14.67 10.82 1.78
CA LYS A 179 14.75 12.20 1.30
C LYS A 179 13.39 12.91 1.32
N TRP A 180 12.32 12.18 0.98
CA TRP A 180 10.97 12.72 1.03
C TRP A 180 10.56 13.06 2.46
N VAL A 181 10.80 12.19 3.43
CA VAL A 181 10.52 12.43 4.86
C VAL A 181 11.18 13.71 5.34
N VAL A 182 12.48 13.88 5.08
CA VAL A 182 13.23 15.08 5.49
C VAL A 182 12.64 16.35 4.87
N ARG A 183 12.32 16.32 3.58
CA ARG A 183 11.78 17.48 2.86
C ARG A 183 10.35 17.81 3.27
N GLU A 184 9.49 16.80 3.38
CA GLU A 184 8.10 16.98 3.80
C GLU A 184 8.01 17.58 5.20
N ALA A 185 8.88 17.14 6.12
CA ALA A 185 8.97 17.71 7.46
C ALA A 185 9.45 19.18 7.41
N ALA A 186 10.47 19.47 6.61
CA ALA A 186 11.00 20.83 6.45
C ALA A 186 9.95 21.80 5.89
N GLU A 187 9.10 21.37 4.94
CA GLU A 187 7.98 22.16 4.43
C GLU A 187 6.95 22.51 5.52
N LYS A 188 6.85 21.67 6.55
CA LYS A 188 5.98 21.88 7.72
C LYS A 188 6.69 22.57 8.89
N GLY A 189 7.91 23.06 8.66
CA GLY A 189 8.69 23.82 9.66
C GLY A 189 9.40 22.96 10.69
N VAL A 190 9.48 21.64 10.51
CA VAL A 190 10.14 20.70 11.43
C VAL A 190 11.36 20.08 10.76
N THR A 191 12.49 20.05 11.47
CA THR A 191 13.71 19.39 11.02
C THR A 191 13.72 17.94 11.49
N VAL A 192 13.70 16.98 10.57
CA VAL A 192 13.91 15.56 10.86
C VAL A 192 15.34 15.21 10.48
N SER A 193 16.12 14.64 11.41
CA SER A 193 17.48 14.20 11.09
C SER A 193 17.46 13.05 10.06
N GLU A 194 18.50 12.93 9.24
CA GLU A 194 18.58 11.86 8.23
C GLU A 194 18.51 10.47 8.88
N ASP A 195 19.12 10.31 10.04
CA ASP A 195 19.08 9.06 10.80
C ASP A 195 17.68 8.76 11.32
N ALA A 196 16.96 9.79 11.81
CA ALA A 196 15.55 9.63 12.22
C ALA A 196 14.65 9.28 11.04
N ALA A 197 14.85 9.94 9.89
CA ALA A 197 14.11 9.62 8.67
C ALA A 197 14.40 8.19 8.17
N ARG A 198 15.64 7.74 8.27
CA ARG A 198 16.04 6.38 7.93
C ARG A 198 15.42 5.35 8.87
N GLU A 199 15.47 5.59 10.18
CA GLU A 199 14.82 4.73 11.18
C GLU A 199 13.31 4.62 10.93
N LEU A 200 12.65 5.73 10.60
CA LEU A 200 11.23 5.76 10.26
C LEU A 200 10.92 4.89 9.04
N VAL A 201 11.69 5.06 7.97
CA VAL A 201 11.48 4.32 6.71
C VAL A 201 11.79 2.84 6.89
N ASP A 202 12.89 2.49 7.57
CA ASP A 202 13.32 1.12 7.81
C ASP A 202 12.35 0.38 8.72
N SER A 203 11.89 1.03 9.81
CA SER A 203 10.93 0.43 10.76
C SER A 203 9.60 0.08 10.10
N LEU A 204 9.20 0.82 9.06
CA LEU A 204 7.97 0.63 8.31
C LEU A 204 8.17 -0.08 6.97
N SER A 205 9.37 -0.65 6.73
CA SER A 205 9.71 -1.38 5.48
C SER A 205 9.44 -0.56 4.22
N ALA A 206 9.64 0.75 4.27
CA ALA A 206 9.37 1.72 3.21
C ALA A 206 7.93 1.65 2.64
N GLU A 207 6.95 1.22 3.45
CA GLU A 207 5.53 1.32 3.08
C GLU A 207 5.08 2.77 3.20
N MET A 208 5.07 3.48 2.06
CA MET A 208 4.97 4.95 2.05
C MET A 208 3.70 5.53 2.67
N LEU A 209 2.55 4.84 2.59
CA LEU A 209 1.34 5.30 3.28
C LEU A 209 1.53 5.30 4.80
N LEU A 210 2.18 4.25 5.34
CA LEU A 210 2.49 4.18 6.77
C LEU A 210 3.56 5.21 7.15
N VAL A 211 4.62 5.35 6.34
CA VAL A 211 5.66 6.35 6.55
C VAL A 211 5.06 7.76 6.61
N ALA A 212 4.17 8.10 5.70
CA ALA A 212 3.51 9.40 5.68
C ALA A 212 2.62 9.62 6.91
N SER A 213 1.85 8.61 7.31
CA SER A 213 0.97 8.67 8.48
C SER A 213 1.77 8.82 9.79
N GLU A 214 2.84 8.05 9.95
CA GLU A 214 3.67 8.14 11.16
C GLU A 214 4.48 9.44 11.19
N LEU A 215 4.95 9.92 10.03
CA LEU A 215 5.58 11.24 9.93
C LEU A 215 4.62 12.34 10.39
N GLU A 216 3.36 12.32 9.96
CA GLU A 216 2.38 13.31 10.38
C GLU A 216 2.18 13.33 11.91
N LYS A 217 2.11 12.16 12.54
CA LYS A 217 2.03 12.03 14.00
C LYS A 217 3.29 12.58 14.71
N LEU A 218 4.47 12.28 14.17
CA LEU A 218 5.74 12.82 14.69
C LEU A 218 5.78 14.34 14.62
N LEU A 219 5.31 14.93 13.52
CA LEU A 219 5.25 16.38 13.35
C LEU A 219 4.25 17.03 14.31
N LEU A 220 3.08 16.41 14.52
CA LEU A 220 2.11 16.85 15.52
C LEU A 220 2.69 16.77 16.95
N TYR A 221 3.39 15.70 17.27
CA TYR A 221 4.05 15.52 18.55
C TYR A 221 5.14 16.61 18.79
N ALA A 222 6.01 16.84 17.81
CA ALA A 222 7.01 17.88 17.87
C ALA A 222 6.37 19.25 18.12
N GLY A 223 5.30 19.58 17.41
CA GLY A 223 4.52 20.82 17.61
C GLY A 223 3.91 20.92 19.03
N ALA A 224 3.36 19.83 19.55
CA ALA A 224 2.80 19.79 20.91
C ALA A 224 3.87 19.95 22.00
N MET A 225 5.07 19.42 21.76
CA MET A 225 6.22 19.55 22.67
C MET A 225 6.97 20.88 22.52
N GLY A 226 6.60 21.72 21.55
CA GLY A 226 7.27 22.98 21.24
C GLY A 226 8.68 22.79 20.68
N THR A 227 8.96 21.63 20.04
CA THR A 227 10.25 21.33 19.41
C THR A 227 10.10 21.43 17.89
N GLU A 228 11.11 22.02 17.24
CA GLU A 228 11.18 22.10 15.76
C GLU A 228 12.08 20.99 15.21
N ARG A 229 12.36 19.94 16.00
CA ARG A 229 13.30 18.89 15.65
C ARG A 229 12.81 17.52 16.10
N VAL A 230 13.01 16.53 15.25
CA VAL A 230 12.72 15.12 15.50
C VAL A 230 14.02 14.33 15.35
N GLU A 231 14.39 13.61 16.39
CA GLU A 231 15.56 12.75 16.48
C GLU A 231 15.17 11.26 16.44
N VAL A 232 16.16 10.38 16.33
CA VAL A 232 15.95 8.92 16.31
C VAL A 232 15.15 8.44 17.52
N THR A 233 15.44 8.99 18.70
CA THR A 233 14.75 8.63 19.96
C THR A 233 13.25 8.94 19.95
N ASP A 234 12.84 10.00 19.23
CA ASP A 234 11.44 10.35 19.09
C ASP A 234 10.73 9.33 18.17
N VAL A 235 11.41 8.95 17.08
CA VAL A 235 10.93 7.89 16.18
C VAL A 235 10.79 6.56 16.93
N GLU A 236 11.81 6.15 17.69
CA GLU A 236 11.77 4.92 18.49
C GLU A 236 10.65 4.91 19.52
N THR A 237 10.32 6.09 20.08
CA THR A 237 9.28 6.23 21.10
C THR A 237 7.88 6.29 20.52
N MET A 238 7.69 7.05 19.43
CA MET A 238 6.38 7.40 18.90
C MET A 238 5.92 6.48 17.78
N VAL A 239 6.86 6.10 16.89
CA VAL A 239 6.52 5.23 15.79
C VAL A 239 6.27 3.85 16.33
N SER A 240 5.12 3.31 16.00
CA SER A 240 4.76 1.93 16.32
C SER A 240 5.67 0.87 15.65
N ALA A 241 6.98 1.11 15.60
CA ALA A 241 7.98 0.05 15.62
C ALA A 241 7.67 -0.91 16.78
N ALA A 242 7.06 -0.41 17.86
CA ALA A 242 6.39 -1.23 18.86
C ALA A 242 5.36 -2.19 18.25
N LYS A 243 4.54 -1.79 17.28
CA LYS A 243 3.58 -2.73 16.64
C LYS A 243 4.28 -3.77 15.77
N GLN A 244 5.30 -3.38 15.01
CA GLN A 244 6.07 -4.37 14.25
C GLN A 244 6.97 -5.23 15.16
N ARG A 245 7.68 -4.64 16.11
CA ARG A 245 8.42 -5.40 17.14
C ARG A 245 7.49 -6.34 17.88
N SER A 246 6.33 -5.88 18.32
CA SER A 246 5.34 -6.71 19.01
C SER A 246 4.79 -7.84 18.12
N LEU A 247 4.64 -7.65 16.82
CA LEU A 247 4.28 -8.73 15.89
C LEU A 247 5.41 -9.75 15.71
N TYR A 248 6.66 -9.30 15.61
CA TYR A 248 7.82 -10.21 15.58
C TYR A 248 8.02 -10.92 16.92
N GLU A 249 7.81 -10.23 18.04
CA GLU A 249 7.84 -10.82 19.37
C GLU A 249 6.69 -11.84 19.57
N LEU A 250 5.49 -11.53 19.07
CA LEU A 250 4.38 -12.47 19.05
C LEU A 250 4.71 -13.73 18.24
N THR A 251 5.24 -13.55 17.02
CA THR A 251 5.66 -14.70 16.19
C THR A 251 6.83 -15.46 16.81
N ASP A 252 7.72 -14.77 17.54
CA ASP A 252 8.80 -15.38 18.30
C ASP A 252 8.25 -16.26 19.43
N ALA A 253 7.34 -15.73 20.25
CA ALA A 253 6.67 -16.48 21.31
C ALA A 253 5.90 -17.69 20.75
N ILE A 254 5.20 -17.52 19.62
CA ILE A 254 4.52 -18.62 18.92
C ILE A 254 5.53 -19.69 18.47
N SER A 255 6.66 -19.31 17.89
CA SER A 255 7.69 -20.24 17.43
C SER A 255 8.39 -20.99 18.56
N LEU A 256 8.49 -20.35 19.74
CA LEU A 256 8.99 -20.95 20.98
C LEU A 256 7.96 -21.86 21.67
N LYS A 257 6.71 -21.87 21.19
CA LYS A 257 5.58 -22.59 21.82
C LYS A 257 5.25 -22.04 23.22
N ASP A 258 5.48 -20.75 23.44
CA ASP A 258 5.17 -20.03 24.68
C ASP A 258 3.79 -19.34 24.56
N ALA A 259 2.74 -20.13 24.79
CA ALA A 259 1.37 -19.65 24.66
C ALA A 259 1.01 -18.52 25.65
N PRO A 260 1.41 -18.56 26.95
CA PRO A 260 1.13 -17.45 27.87
C PRO A 260 1.75 -16.13 27.41
N ARG A 261 2.99 -16.14 26.98
CA ARG A 261 3.69 -14.95 26.45
C ARG A 261 3.04 -14.47 25.15
N ALA A 262 2.69 -15.39 24.25
CA ALA A 262 2.04 -15.05 23.00
C ALA A 262 0.68 -14.38 23.21
N LEU A 263 -0.14 -14.84 24.17
CA LEU A 263 -1.42 -14.21 24.51
C LEU A 263 -1.24 -12.82 25.12
N ALA A 264 -0.27 -12.62 26.02
CA ALA A 264 0.02 -11.31 26.59
C ALA A 264 0.47 -10.30 25.52
N LEU A 265 1.29 -10.73 24.56
CA LEU A 265 1.71 -9.89 23.42
C LEU A 265 0.55 -9.57 22.47
N LEU A 266 -0.35 -10.53 22.23
CA LEU A 266 -1.56 -10.29 21.45
C LEU A 266 -2.47 -9.25 22.11
N ASP A 267 -2.70 -9.37 23.42
CA ASP A 267 -3.51 -8.40 24.17
C ASP A 267 -2.90 -7.00 24.11
N GLY A 268 -1.59 -6.88 24.28
CA GLY A 268 -0.87 -5.62 24.11
C GLY A 268 -1.02 -5.02 22.71
N LEU A 269 -0.94 -5.85 21.66
CA LEU A 269 -1.13 -5.44 20.27
C LEU A 269 -2.55 -4.92 19.98
N LEU A 270 -3.57 -5.61 20.50
CA LEU A 270 -4.96 -5.20 20.32
C LEU A 270 -5.26 -3.89 21.05
N ASN A 271 -4.78 -3.75 22.29
CA ASN A 271 -4.97 -2.54 23.09
C ASN A 271 -4.22 -1.32 22.53
N ALA A 272 -3.06 -1.53 21.88
CA ALA A 272 -2.29 -0.46 21.24
C ALA A 272 -2.81 -0.08 19.83
N SER A 273 -3.80 -0.79 19.29
CA SER A 273 -4.31 -0.55 17.95
C SER A 273 -5.45 0.46 17.96
N GLU A 274 -5.35 1.54 17.18
CA GLU A 274 -6.37 2.59 17.08
C GLU A 274 -7.75 2.10 16.58
N GLY A 275 -7.80 0.93 15.95
CA GLY A 275 -9.03 0.26 15.51
C GLY A 275 -9.56 -0.79 16.49
N GLY A 276 -8.90 -1.02 17.64
CA GLY A 276 -9.29 -2.07 18.58
C GLY A 276 -9.44 -3.43 17.87
N GLU A 277 -10.61 -4.04 18.00
CA GLU A 277 -10.91 -5.33 17.36
C GLU A 277 -10.95 -5.28 15.82
N ASP A 278 -11.15 -4.12 15.19
CA ASP A 278 -11.15 -3.98 13.73
C ASP A 278 -9.73 -4.13 13.15
N ALA A 279 -8.69 -3.88 13.95
CA ALA A 279 -7.32 -4.17 13.58
C ALA A 279 -7.00 -5.67 13.47
N ALA A 280 -7.89 -6.55 13.96
CA ALA A 280 -7.70 -8.00 13.99
C ALA A 280 -7.37 -8.58 12.60
N ILE A 281 -8.05 -8.12 11.54
CA ILE A 281 -7.80 -8.57 10.16
C ILE A 281 -6.38 -8.22 9.72
N GLY A 282 -5.91 -7.00 10.06
CA GLY A 282 -4.55 -6.56 9.76
C GLY A 282 -3.48 -7.41 10.48
N HIS A 283 -3.73 -7.78 11.73
CA HIS A 283 -2.83 -8.66 12.49
C HIS A 283 -2.77 -10.08 11.90
N VAL A 284 -3.92 -10.64 11.50
CA VAL A 284 -3.96 -11.95 10.82
C VAL A 284 -3.22 -11.91 9.49
N PHE A 285 -3.37 -10.84 8.70
CA PHE A 285 -2.62 -10.65 7.46
C PHE A 285 -1.10 -10.61 7.72
N SER A 286 -0.66 -9.89 8.74
CA SER A 286 0.75 -9.79 9.12
C SER A 286 1.31 -11.13 9.60
N LEU A 287 0.55 -11.89 10.39
CA LEU A 287 0.90 -13.26 10.78
C LEU A 287 1.03 -14.17 9.56
N ALA A 288 0.08 -14.10 8.61
CA ALA A 288 0.13 -14.87 7.38
C ALA A 288 1.38 -14.54 6.54
N LYS A 289 1.73 -13.26 6.43
CA LYS A 289 2.96 -12.80 5.76
C LYS A 289 4.20 -13.43 6.40
N THR A 290 4.35 -13.32 7.72
CA THR A 290 5.49 -13.84 8.46
C THR A 290 5.58 -15.38 8.36
N PHE A 291 4.46 -16.10 8.45
CA PHE A 291 4.46 -17.55 8.28
C PHE A 291 4.84 -18.00 6.86
N ARG A 292 4.43 -17.25 5.83
CA ARG A 292 4.86 -17.52 4.44
C ARG A 292 6.36 -17.27 4.27
N GLN A 293 6.89 -16.20 4.87
CA GLN A 293 8.32 -15.92 4.86
C GLN A 293 9.09 -17.07 5.53
N MET A 294 8.68 -17.50 6.74
CA MET A 294 9.29 -18.61 7.44
C MET A 294 9.22 -19.93 6.64
N LEU A 295 8.10 -20.18 5.93
CA LEU A 295 7.95 -21.37 5.08
C LEU A 295 8.99 -21.38 3.97
N VAL A 296 9.16 -20.25 3.26
CA VAL A 296 10.16 -20.13 2.19
C VAL A 296 11.58 -20.30 2.73
N LEU A 297 11.89 -19.68 3.88
CA LEU A 297 13.21 -19.80 4.51
C LEU A 297 13.49 -21.25 4.98
N ASN A 298 12.49 -21.94 5.51
CA ASN A 298 12.60 -23.33 5.93
C ASN A 298 12.79 -24.26 4.71
N GLU A 299 11.99 -24.11 3.65
CA GLU A 299 12.14 -24.90 2.40
C GLU A 299 13.50 -24.72 1.75
N LYS A 300 14.03 -23.51 1.73
CA LYS A 300 15.32 -23.19 1.12
C LYS A 300 16.51 -23.37 2.06
N GLN A 301 16.26 -23.81 3.31
CA GLN A 301 17.29 -24.03 4.33
C GLN A 301 18.22 -22.83 4.51
N VAL A 302 17.64 -21.63 4.52
CA VAL A 302 18.37 -20.35 4.62
C VAL A 302 19.08 -20.24 5.97
N LYS A 303 20.38 -19.88 5.93
CA LYS A 303 21.24 -19.86 7.13
C LYS A 303 21.69 -18.45 7.55
N ASP A 304 21.69 -17.51 6.64
CA ASP A 304 22.16 -16.17 6.87
C ASP A 304 21.34 -15.13 6.10
N GLN A 305 21.52 -13.86 6.47
CA GLN A 305 20.79 -12.75 5.85
C GLN A 305 21.04 -12.64 4.33
N ARG A 306 22.27 -12.87 3.87
CA ARG A 306 22.60 -12.76 2.45
C ARG A 306 21.83 -13.78 1.60
N ALA A 307 21.75 -15.02 2.09
CA ALA A 307 20.93 -16.06 1.46
C ALA A 307 19.43 -15.73 1.54
N MET A 308 18.98 -15.16 2.67
CA MET A 308 17.58 -14.72 2.84
C MET A 308 17.19 -13.68 1.81
N TRP A 309 17.98 -12.63 1.61
CA TRP A 309 17.71 -11.59 0.62
C TRP A 309 17.66 -12.13 -0.81
N GLY A 310 18.46 -13.15 -1.12
CA GLY A 310 18.40 -13.83 -2.41
C GLY A 310 17.12 -14.61 -2.65
N VAL A 311 16.46 -15.08 -1.58
CA VAL A 311 15.28 -15.94 -1.64
C VAL A 311 13.99 -15.16 -1.46
N LEU A 312 13.94 -14.19 -0.52
CA LEU A 312 12.71 -13.45 -0.18
C LEU A 312 12.52 -12.17 -0.99
N TRP A 313 13.59 -11.60 -1.54
CA TRP A 313 13.54 -10.32 -2.23
C TRP A 313 12.48 -10.18 -3.34
N PRO A 314 12.19 -11.20 -4.15
CA PRO A 314 11.20 -11.05 -5.22
C PRO A 314 9.74 -10.86 -4.75
N GLY A 315 9.38 -11.27 -3.52
CA GLY A 315 7.99 -11.28 -3.08
C GLY A 315 7.70 -10.79 -1.67
N PHE A 316 8.74 -10.66 -0.81
CA PHE A 316 8.52 -10.33 0.60
C PHE A 316 9.54 -9.34 1.12
N ARG A 317 9.09 -8.17 1.55
CA ARG A 317 9.93 -7.24 2.31
C ARG A 317 10.04 -7.71 3.76
N VAL A 318 11.27 -7.70 4.30
CA VAL A 318 11.58 -7.95 5.70
C VAL A 318 12.36 -6.73 6.20
N ALA A 319 11.98 -6.19 7.35
CA ALA A 319 12.73 -5.12 7.98
C ALA A 319 14.15 -5.63 8.35
N PRO A 320 15.21 -4.86 8.11
CA PRO A 320 16.59 -5.30 8.35
C PRO A 320 16.82 -5.82 9.78
N PHE A 321 16.24 -5.16 10.79
CA PHE A 321 16.33 -5.58 12.20
C PHE A 321 15.65 -6.92 12.48
N ALA A 322 14.67 -7.33 11.68
CA ALA A 322 13.91 -8.57 11.87
C ALA A 322 14.53 -9.77 11.14
N ALA A 323 15.55 -9.57 10.29
CA ALA A 323 16.09 -10.60 9.44
C ALA A 323 16.64 -11.80 10.20
N ASP A 324 17.52 -11.57 11.19
CA ASP A 324 18.11 -12.65 11.98
C ASP A 324 17.06 -13.36 12.84
N GLN A 325 16.13 -12.59 13.39
CA GLN A 325 15.02 -13.13 14.19
C GLN A 325 14.12 -14.03 13.34
N LEU A 326 13.76 -13.60 12.14
CA LEU A 326 12.94 -14.39 11.22
C LEU A 326 13.63 -15.69 10.79
N ILE A 327 14.94 -15.65 10.51
CA ILE A 327 15.73 -16.85 10.23
C ILE A 327 15.73 -17.80 11.45
N ALA A 328 15.95 -17.25 12.65
CA ALA A 328 15.93 -18.03 13.89
C ALA A 328 14.55 -18.68 14.14
N GLN A 329 13.47 -17.93 13.93
CA GLN A 329 12.10 -18.42 14.05
C GLN A 329 11.82 -19.56 13.05
N ALA A 330 12.18 -19.37 11.76
CA ALA A 330 11.97 -20.37 10.73
C ALA A 330 12.67 -21.71 11.04
N ARG A 331 13.84 -21.67 11.67
CA ARG A 331 14.63 -22.85 12.07
C ARG A 331 14.04 -23.64 13.25
N ARG A 332 13.16 -23.03 14.04
CA ARG A 332 12.50 -23.73 15.18
C ARG A 332 11.43 -24.71 14.71
N TYR A 333 10.91 -24.51 13.49
CA TYR A 333 9.96 -25.43 12.87
C TYR A 333 10.69 -26.62 12.25
N ARG A 334 10.29 -27.85 12.63
CA ARG A 334 10.97 -29.08 12.21
C ARG A 334 10.85 -29.34 10.70
N ASP A 335 9.67 -29.05 10.16
CA ASP A 335 9.36 -29.30 8.77
C ASP A 335 8.38 -28.27 8.21
N ARG A 336 8.26 -28.25 6.88
CA ARG A 336 7.32 -27.38 6.17
C ARG A 336 5.86 -27.71 6.51
N GLY A 337 5.55 -28.94 6.93
CA GLY A 337 4.20 -29.39 7.26
C GLY A 337 3.64 -28.64 8.46
N GLU A 338 4.47 -28.34 9.45
CA GLU A 338 4.06 -27.54 10.62
C GLU A 338 3.72 -26.11 10.22
N LEU A 339 4.54 -25.45 9.41
CA LEU A 339 4.28 -24.10 8.91
C LEU A 339 3.06 -24.05 7.97
N THR A 340 2.87 -25.07 7.13
CA THR A 340 1.70 -25.17 6.25
C THR A 340 0.41 -25.34 7.06
N ARG A 341 0.42 -26.15 8.13
CA ARG A 341 -0.72 -26.26 9.06
C ARG A 341 -1.01 -24.92 9.72
N GLY A 342 0.03 -24.22 10.18
CA GLY A 342 -0.11 -22.86 10.73
C GLY A 342 -0.79 -21.90 9.74
N LEU A 343 -0.37 -21.88 8.49
CA LEU A 343 -0.99 -21.06 7.45
C LEU A 343 -2.46 -21.39 7.21
N ARG A 344 -2.84 -22.68 7.25
CA ARG A 344 -4.26 -23.10 7.15
C ARG A 344 -5.09 -22.61 8.35
N MET A 345 -4.53 -22.66 9.56
CA MET A 345 -5.19 -22.12 10.76
C MET A 345 -5.39 -20.61 10.66
N ILE A 346 -4.38 -19.87 10.18
CA ILE A 346 -4.45 -18.44 9.95
C ILE A 346 -5.51 -18.10 8.88
N ALA A 347 -5.53 -18.83 7.77
CA ALA A 347 -6.54 -18.63 6.72
C ALA A 347 -7.96 -18.89 7.22
N LYS A 348 -8.17 -19.92 8.09
CA LYS A 348 -9.47 -20.18 8.71
C LYS A 348 -9.90 -19.04 9.63
N ALA A 349 -8.98 -18.50 10.42
CA ALA A 349 -9.25 -17.35 11.29
C ALA A 349 -9.56 -16.06 10.48
N ASP A 350 -8.86 -15.81 9.37
CA ASP A 350 -9.16 -14.70 8.46
C ASP A 350 -10.59 -14.80 7.92
N LEU A 351 -10.99 -15.99 7.49
CA LEU A 351 -12.35 -16.23 7.01
C LEU A 351 -13.40 -16.00 8.10
N GLU A 352 -13.13 -16.48 9.32
CA GLU A 352 -14.00 -16.31 10.47
C GLU A 352 -14.15 -14.83 10.85
N LEU A 353 -13.06 -14.05 10.85
CA LEU A 353 -13.07 -12.62 11.13
C LEU A 353 -13.88 -11.82 10.08
N ARG A 354 -13.83 -12.22 8.82
CA ARG A 354 -14.61 -11.59 7.73
C ARG A 354 -16.09 -11.95 7.76
N SER A 355 -16.48 -12.98 8.49
CA SER A 355 -17.87 -13.39 8.67
C SER A 355 -18.56 -12.63 9.81
N SER A 356 -17.99 -11.55 10.31
CA SER A 356 -18.50 -10.71 11.41
C SER A 356 -18.80 -11.52 12.69
N PRO A 357 -17.79 -12.14 13.31
CA PRO A 357 -17.96 -12.90 14.54
C PRO A 357 -18.37 -11.98 15.69
N ALA A 358 -19.06 -12.53 16.69
CA ALA A 358 -19.50 -11.79 17.87
C ALA A 358 -18.31 -11.24 18.69
N ASP A 359 -17.17 -11.91 18.66
CA ASP A 359 -15.94 -11.56 19.39
C ASP A 359 -14.71 -11.84 18.51
N LYS A 360 -14.13 -10.79 17.96
CA LYS A 360 -12.92 -10.87 17.12
C LYS A 360 -11.67 -11.20 17.94
N LYS A 361 -11.60 -10.73 19.19
CA LYS A 361 -10.49 -11.01 20.11
C LYS A 361 -10.40 -12.50 20.41
N LEU A 362 -11.53 -13.14 20.71
CA LEU A 362 -11.59 -14.58 20.99
C LEU A 362 -11.13 -15.42 19.78
N VAL A 363 -11.43 -14.99 18.55
CA VAL A 363 -10.94 -15.66 17.32
C VAL A 363 -9.41 -15.63 17.27
N LEU A 364 -8.79 -14.46 17.57
CA LEU A 364 -7.34 -14.31 17.57
C LEU A 364 -6.67 -15.08 18.73
N GLU A 365 -7.20 -15.02 19.93
CA GLU A 365 -6.69 -15.76 21.08
C GLU A 365 -6.68 -17.27 20.79
N ARG A 366 -7.76 -17.78 20.24
CA ARG A 366 -7.89 -19.19 19.84
C ARG A 366 -6.88 -19.56 18.74
N LEU A 367 -6.66 -18.68 17.76
CA LEU A 367 -5.65 -18.85 16.74
C LEU A 367 -4.25 -18.93 17.37
N VAL A 368 -3.88 -17.94 18.20
CA VAL A 368 -2.56 -17.88 18.84
C VAL A 368 -2.31 -19.08 19.73
N MET A 369 -3.29 -19.52 20.52
CA MET A 369 -3.19 -20.72 21.33
C MET A 369 -2.92 -21.98 20.48
N ARG A 370 -3.59 -22.13 19.34
CA ARG A 370 -3.38 -23.27 18.43
C ARG A 370 -2.02 -23.22 17.76
N LEU A 371 -1.54 -22.04 17.36
CA LEU A 371 -0.22 -21.87 16.75
C LEU A 371 0.92 -22.10 17.73
N ALA A 372 0.77 -21.65 18.99
CA ALA A 372 1.73 -21.83 20.06
C ALA A 372 1.60 -23.21 20.78
N GLY A 373 0.47 -23.88 20.64
CA GLY A 373 0.25 -25.19 21.25
C GLY A 373 1.12 -26.26 20.63
N LYS A 374 1.56 -27.22 21.45
CA LYS A 374 2.09 -28.52 20.97
C LYS A 374 0.89 -29.29 20.42
N VAL A 375 0.81 -29.51 19.10
CA VAL A 375 -0.24 -30.30 18.48
C VAL A 375 -0.18 -31.69 19.08
N ARG A 376 -1.13 -32.06 19.92
CA ARG A 376 -1.41 -33.47 20.24
C ARG A 376 -2.08 -34.07 19.01
N GLU A 377 -1.53 -35.13 18.47
CA GLU A 377 -2.04 -35.88 17.31
C GLU A 377 -3.50 -36.37 17.42
N ALA A 378 -4.13 -36.20 18.58
CA ALA A 378 -5.45 -36.76 18.91
C ALA A 378 -6.66 -35.94 18.36
N GLU A 379 -6.47 -34.72 17.81
CA GLU A 379 -7.59 -33.87 17.33
C GLU A 379 -7.77 -33.84 15.80
N LEU A 380 -7.12 -34.73 15.07
CA LEU A 380 -7.16 -34.79 13.61
C LEU A 380 -8.26 -35.67 13.01
N VAL A 381 -9.21 -36.16 13.80
CA VAL A 381 -10.21 -37.15 13.34
C VAL A 381 -11.65 -36.60 13.31
N GLU A 382 -11.90 -35.37 13.73
CA GLU A 382 -13.26 -34.80 13.62
C GLU A 382 -13.24 -33.44 12.91
N GLY A 383 -13.55 -33.45 11.61
CA GLY A 383 -13.88 -32.22 10.87
C GLY A 383 -13.62 -32.27 9.38
#